data_c1393b93c486e00239fd0b3c6848aca4
#
_entry.id   c1393b93c486e00239fd0b3c6848aca4
#
_cell.length_a   1.000
_cell.length_b   1.000
_cell.length_c   1.000
_cell.angle_alpha   90.00
_cell.angle_beta   90.00
_cell.angle_gamma   90.00
#
_symmetry.space_group_name_H-M   'P 1'
#
loop_
_entity.id
_entity.type
_entity.pdbx_description
1 polymer ?
#
loop_
_entity_poly.entity_id
_entity_poly.type
_entity_poly.pdbx_seq_one_letter_code
_entity_poly.pdbx_strand_id
1 'polypeptide(L)'
;MNRDEKTNPAGAQMQTQNPTGTKRLAEPEMPQKQAIPKMPESLARQEMLQKTENLRSPQTQKTLAEPEMLTTEEKWERAGLTDTFIFYKVMTENPDACRRLLELLLHVKIEKIEILGEKSLGIDTESKGIRLDVYVKDENRTFDVEMQVKDTGELPERSRYYQGVMDVDMLKSGEPYRALKESHVIFICLKDIFKQGLAHYTFENLCVQNPKIRLGDRSLKHFFVV
;
A
#
# COMPACT_ATOMS: atom_id res chain seq x y z
N MET A 1 -26.98 0.22 -71.71
CA MET A 1 -26.18 0.82 -72.82
C MET A 1 -24.78 1.02 -72.25
N ASN A 2 -23.92 0.22 -72.83
CA ASN A 2 -22.44 0.33 -73.01
C ASN A 2 -21.58 0.67 -71.75
N ARG A 3 -20.80 -0.33 -71.28
CA ARG A 3 -19.47 -0.81 -71.78
C ARG A 3 -18.44 0.33 -71.80
N ASP A 4 -17.33 0.18 -71.05
CA ASP A 4 -16.08 -0.42 -71.45
C ASP A 4 -15.14 -0.43 -70.22
N GLU A 5 -14.67 -1.55 -69.81
CA GLU A 5 -13.38 -2.23 -69.89
C GLU A 5 -12.17 -1.35 -70.32
N LYS A 6 -11.13 -1.41 -69.51
CA LYS A 6 -9.72 -1.79 -69.87
C LYS A 6 -8.75 -1.36 -68.76
N THR A 7 -8.08 -2.24 -68.25
CA THR A 7 -6.80 -2.93 -68.41
C THR A 7 -5.77 -2.52 -67.38
N ASN A 8 -5.38 -3.53 -66.65
CA ASN A 8 -4.10 -3.59 -65.89
C ASN A 8 -2.94 -3.72 -66.87
N PRO A 9 -1.77 -3.18 -66.60
CA PRO A 9 -0.61 -4.08 -66.53
C PRO A 9 0.47 -3.72 -65.51
N ALA A 10 1.12 -4.80 -65.11
CA ALA A 10 2.55 -4.96 -64.73
C ALA A 10 3.03 -4.28 -63.42
N GLY A 11 3.32 -4.97 -62.34
CA GLY A 11 4.48 -5.85 -62.28
C GLY A 11 5.74 -5.06 -61.93
N ALA A 12 5.93 -4.73 -60.63
CA ALA A 12 7.25 -4.34 -60.15
C ALA A 12 7.57 -5.18 -58.91
N GLN A 13 8.42 -6.16 -59.12
CA GLN A 13 9.07 -6.91 -58.03
C GLN A 13 10.00 -5.96 -57.28
N MET A 14 9.69 -5.71 -56.02
CA MET A 14 10.60 -5.01 -55.14
C MET A 14 11.37 -6.03 -54.31
N GLN A 15 12.63 -6.22 -54.64
CA GLN A 15 13.60 -7.05 -53.95
C GLN A 15 13.73 -6.51 -52.52
N THR A 16 13.41 -7.34 -51.55
CA THR A 16 13.73 -7.10 -50.14
C THR A 16 15.21 -7.43 -49.92
N GLN A 17 16.04 -6.41 -49.80
CA GLN A 17 17.36 -6.52 -49.22
C GLN A 17 17.27 -6.47 -47.72
N ASN A 18 17.57 -7.57 -47.05
CA ASN A 18 17.81 -7.62 -45.60
C ASN A 18 19.20 -7.02 -45.30
N PRO A 19 19.30 -6.03 -44.40
CA PRO A 19 20.59 -5.71 -43.80
C PRO A 19 20.76 -6.54 -42.53
N THR A 20 21.50 -7.61 -42.64
CA THR A 20 22.14 -8.30 -41.50
C THR A 20 23.16 -7.35 -40.85
N GLY A 21 23.03 -7.15 -39.56
CA GLY A 21 24.03 -6.38 -38.81
C GLY A 21 23.59 -5.99 -37.40
N THR A 22 23.00 -6.92 -36.63
CA THR A 22 22.83 -6.70 -35.19
C THR A 22 24.19 -6.96 -34.51
N LYS A 23 24.93 -5.88 -34.22
CA LYS A 23 26.04 -5.93 -33.28
C LYS A 23 25.45 -6.28 -31.91
N ARG A 24 25.73 -7.49 -31.42
CA ARG A 24 25.55 -7.83 -30.01
C ARG A 24 26.42 -6.89 -29.17
N LEU A 25 25.83 -6.07 -28.37
CA LEU A 25 26.49 -5.37 -27.27
C LEU A 25 26.97 -6.44 -26.29
N ALA A 26 28.26 -6.44 -26.01
CA ALA A 26 28.86 -7.32 -25.01
C ALA A 26 28.24 -7.04 -23.67
N GLU A 27 27.75 -8.07 -22.98
CA GLU A 27 27.31 -7.99 -21.59
C GLU A 27 28.51 -7.61 -20.70
N PRO A 28 28.36 -6.70 -19.74
CA PRO A 28 29.44 -6.39 -18.82
C PRO A 28 29.75 -7.62 -17.94
N GLU A 29 30.98 -8.08 -17.98
CA GLU A 29 31.48 -9.13 -17.10
C GLU A 29 31.32 -8.71 -15.65
N MET A 30 30.57 -9.49 -14.87
CA MET A 30 30.45 -9.30 -13.44
C MET A 30 31.79 -9.59 -12.77
N PRO A 31 32.25 -8.75 -11.83
CA PRO A 31 33.51 -8.99 -11.12
C PRO A 31 33.41 -10.30 -10.33
N GLN A 32 34.38 -11.17 -10.55
CA GLN A 32 34.52 -12.43 -9.82
C GLN A 32 34.63 -12.13 -8.32
N LYS A 33 33.70 -12.72 -7.54
CA LYS A 33 33.76 -12.68 -6.07
C LYS A 33 35.05 -13.36 -5.62
N GLN A 34 36.00 -12.58 -5.11
CA GLN A 34 37.15 -13.10 -4.40
C GLN A 34 36.65 -13.87 -3.17
N ALA A 35 37.06 -15.13 -3.08
CA ALA A 35 36.75 -15.99 -1.95
C ALA A 35 37.40 -15.41 -0.67
N ILE A 36 36.57 -15.07 0.32
CA ILE A 36 37.03 -14.69 1.65
C ILE A 36 37.66 -15.95 2.28
N PRO A 37 38.90 -15.92 2.74
CA PRO A 37 39.51 -17.06 3.39
C PRO A 37 38.74 -17.43 4.65
N LYS A 38 38.29 -18.67 4.74
CA LYS A 38 37.61 -19.21 5.94
C LYS A 38 38.62 -19.31 7.06
N MET A 39 38.43 -18.59 8.15
CA MET A 39 39.19 -18.78 9.39
C MET A 39 38.95 -20.20 9.95
N PRO A 40 39.94 -20.85 10.52
CA PRO A 40 39.79 -22.16 11.17
C PRO A 40 38.80 -22.06 12.34
N GLU A 41 37.87 -23.02 12.42
CA GLU A 41 36.80 -23.06 13.45
C GLU A 41 37.32 -23.02 14.88
N SER A 42 38.55 -23.47 15.11
CA SER A 42 39.20 -23.42 16.43
C SER A 42 39.52 -22.02 16.94
N LEU A 43 39.89 -21.08 16.05
CA LEU A 43 40.16 -19.68 16.44
C LEU A 43 38.83 -18.91 16.69
N ALA A 44 37.84 -19.12 15.90
CA ALA A 44 36.50 -18.49 16.08
C ALA A 44 35.85 -18.90 17.43
N ARG A 45 36.09 -20.14 17.86
CA ARG A 45 35.59 -20.65 19.13
C ARG A 45 36.31 -20.10 20.35
N GLN A 46 37.65 -19.86 20.24
CA GLN A 46 38.42 -19.23 21.31
C GLN A 46 38.10 -17.74 21.48
N GLU A 47 37.90 -16.98 20.38
CA GLU A 47 37.48 -15.59 20.47
C GLU A 47 36.05 -15.41 21.02
N MET A 48 35.15 -16.36 20.75
CA MET A 48 33.81 -16.36 21.35
C MET A 48 33.86 -16.63 22.86
N LEU A 49 34.71 -17.55 23.31
CA LEU A 49 34.84 -17.86 24.74
C LEU A 49 35.50 -16.71 25.52
N GLN A 50 36.51 -16.02 24.96
CA GLN A 50 37.08 -14.84 25.58
C GLN A 50 36.15 -13.63 25.64
N LYS A 51 35.28 -13.47 24.65
CA LYS A 51 34.23 -12.42 24.68
C LYS A 51 33.16 -12.69 25.74
N THR A 52 32.84 -13.95 26.01
CA THR A 52 31.87 -14.32 27.05
C THR A 52 32.44 -14.23 28.47
N GLU A 53 33.72 -14.42 28.67
CA GLU A 53 34.35 -14.24 29.99
C GLU A 53 34.56 -12.78 30.40
N ASN A 54 34.83 -11.89 29.43
CA ASN A 54 34.95 -10.44 29.70
C ASN A 54 33.60 -9.74 29.98
N LEU A 55 32.44 -10.42 29.82
CA LEU A 55 31.10 -9.93 30.17
C LEU A 55 30.69 -10.28 31.62
N ARG A 56 31.56 -11.00 32.40
CA ARG A 56 31.31 -11.32 33.80
C ARG A 56 32.11 -10.45 34.76
N SER A 57 32.01 -9.15 34.66
CA SER A 57 32.40 -8.27 35.76
C SER A 57 31.18 -7.95 36.64
N PRO A 58 31.31 -8.13 37.98
CA PRO A 58 30.18 -7.92 38.87
C PRO A 58 30.12 -6.45 39.31
N GLN A 59 29.50 -5.61 38.47
CA GLN A 59 29.02 -4.30 38.97
C GLN A 59 28.01 -3.73 37.97
N THR A 60 26.84 -3.57 38.48
CA THR A 60 25.63 -2.89 37.98
C THR A 60 24.53 -3.85 37.58
N GLN A 61 23.96 -4.58 38.53
CA GLN A 61 22.55 -4.92 38.50
C GLN A 61 21.73 -3.62 38.66
N LYS A 62 21.64 -2.85 37.58
CA LYS A 62 20.48 -1.99 37.40
C LYS A 62 19.37 -2.93 36.98
N THR A 63 18.52 -3.28 37.93
CA THR A 63 17.21 -3.89 37.69
C THR A 63 16.53 -3.02 36.63
N LEU A 64 16.54 -3.46 35.37
CA LEU A 64 15.62 -3.00 34.38
C LEU A 64 14.26 -3.48 34.92
N ALA A 65 13.52 -2.55 35.56
CA ALA A 65 12.14 -2.80 35.89
C ALA A 65 11.47 -3.28 34.61
N GLU A 66 10.95 -4.50 34.62
CA GLU A 66 10.06 -4.96 33.56
C GLU A 66 8.96 -3.89 33.44
N PRO A 67 8.59 -3.47 32.21
CA PRO A 67 7.52 -2.50 32.07
C PRO A 67 6.30 -3.10 32.77
N GLU A 68 5.83 -2.41 33.85
CA GLU A 68 4.62 -2.79 34.55
C GLU A 68 3.50 -3.00 33.53
N MET A 69 3.08 -4.23 33.37
CA MET A 69 1.97 -4.53 32.48
C MET A 69 0.71 -3.94 33.13
N LEU A 70 0.18 -2.90 32.50
CA LEU A 70 -1.07 -2.26 32.91
C LEU A 70 -2.16 -3.32 33.05
N THR A 71 -2.95 -3.21 34.12
CA THR A 71 -4.16 -4.02 34.31
C THR A 71 -5.16 -3.78 33.19
N THR A 72 -6.15 -4.64 33.04
CA THR A 72 -7.20 -4.45 32.05
C THR A 72 -7.95 -3.15 32.26
N GLU A 73 -8.24 -2.79 33.54
CA GLU A 73 -8.89 -1.56 33.94
C GLU A 73 -8.07 -0.34 33.55
N GLU A 74 -6.77 -0.32 33.85
CA GLU A 74 -5.87 0.79 33.49
C GLU A 74 -5.73 0.95 31.98
N LYS A 75 -5.77 -0.15 31.20
CA LYS A 75 -5.80 -0.08 29.74
C LYS A 75 -7.08 0.56 29.23
N TRP A 76 -8.23 0.23 29.83
CA TRP A 76 -9.52 0.83 29.47
C TRP A 76 -9.59 2.33 29.79
N GLU A 77 -9.10 2.74 30.97
CA GLU A 77 -9.05 4.16 31.35
C GLU A 77 -8.16 5.01 30.43
N ARG A 78 -7.14 4.41 29.84
CA ARG A 78 -6.21 5.08 28.90
C ARG A 78 -6.62 4.94 27.45
N ALA A 79 -7.55 4.07 27.13
CA ALA A 79 -8.01 3.82 25.78
C ALA A 79 -8.74 5.07 25.24
N GLY A 80 -8.34 5.53 24.07
CA GLY A 80 -8.92 6.67 23.37
C GLY A 80 -9.23 6.31 21.92
N LEU A 81 -9.72 7.28 21.16
CA LEU A 81 -10.01 7.09 19.72
C LEU A 81 -8.77 6.70 18.89
N THR A 82 -7.57 6.87 19.42
CA THR A 82 -6.33 6.40 18.79
C THR A 82 -6.07 4.89 19.00
N ASP A 83 -6.83 4.25 19.89
CA ASP A 83 -6.85 2.80 19.98
C ASP A 83 -7.68 2.21 18.83
N THR A 84 -7.09 1.31 18.04
CA THR A 84 -7.73 0.75 16.84
C THR A 84 -9.06 0.07 17.15
N PHE A 85 -9.15 -0.66 18.28
CA PHE A 85 -10.40 -1.32 18.67
C PHE A 85 -11.49 -0.32 19.05
N ILE A 86 -11.14 0.71 19.83
CA ILE A 86 -12.09 1.77 20.23
C ILE A 86 -12.54 2.56 18.99
N PHE A 87 -11.61 2.93 18.13
CA PHE A 87 -11.91 3.60 16.85
C PHE A 87 -12.91 2.80 16.04
N TYR A 88 -12.59 1.52 15.77
CA TYR A 88 -13.48 0.62 15.05
C TYR A 88 -14.87 0.57 15.67
N LYS A 89 -14.95 0.33 16.98
CA LYS A 89 -16.22 0.18 17.68
C LYS A 89 -17.06 1.46 17.61
N VAL A 90 -16.45 2.63 17.86
CA VAL A 90 -17.13 3.92 17.77
C VAL A 90 -17.65 4.19 16.37
N MET A 91 -16.83 3.94 15.33
CA MET A 91 -17.22 4.20 13.96
C MET A 91 -18.30 3.25 13.45
N THR A 92 -18.27 1.99 13.86
CA THR A 92 -19.26 0.99 13.40
C THR A 92 -20.59 1.06 14.17
N GLU A 93 -20.56 1.40 15.46
CA GLU A 93 -21.77 1.52 16.27
C GLU A 93 -22.46 2.90 16.15
N ASN A 94 -21.77 3.91 15.58
CA ASN A 94 -22.28 5.27 15.41
C ASN A 94 -22.18 5.75 13.96
N PRO A 95 -23.10 5.35 13.06
CA PRO A 95 -23.08 5.73 11.65
C PRO A 95 -23.00 7.25 11.42
N ASP A 96 -23.69 8.04 12.24
CA ASP A 96 -23.64 9.51 12.15
C ASP A 96 -22.26 10.06 12.50
N ALA A 97 -21.57 9.50 13.49
CA ALA A 97 -20.20 9.89 13.82
C ALA A 97 -19.24 9.54 12.70
N CYS A 98 -19.35 8.34 12.14
CA CYS A 98 -18.56 7.90 10.98
C CYS A 98 -18.80 8.81 9.77
N ARG A 99 -20.04 9.09 9.42
CA ARG A 99 -20.39 9.99 8.32
C ARG A 99 -19.79 11.39 8.52
N ARG A 100 -19.96 11.97 9.70
CA ARG A 100 -19.39 13.28 10.03
C ARG A 100 -17.87 13.31 9.98
N LEU A 101 -17.21 12.24 10.43
CA LEU A 101 -15.76 12.12 10.31
C LEU A 101 -15.32 12.16 8.84
N LEU A 102 -15.96 11.37 7.98
CA LEU A 102 -15.67 11.35 6.54
C LEU A 102 -15.93 12.73 5.90
N GLU A 103 -17.06 13.38 6.23
CA GLU A 103 -17.37 14.72 5.73
C GLU A 103 -16.32 15.75 6.16
N LEU A 104 -15.85 15.66 7.42
CA LEU A 104 -14.82 16.55 7.96
C LEU A 104 -13.47 16.34 7.28
N LEU A 105 -13.05 15.07 7.14
CA LEU A 105 -11.75 14.73 6.58
C LEU A 105 -11.66 15.06 5.10
N LEU A 106 -12.71 14.77 4.35
CA LEU A 106 -12.69 14.86 2.88
C LEU A 106 -13.30 16.17 2.34
N HIS A 107 -13.91 16.99 3.20
CA HIS A 107 -14.65 18.21 2.82
C HIS A 107 -15.74 17.96 1.77
N VAL A 108 -16.42 16.81 1.88
CA VAL A 108 -17.50 16.39 0.99
C VAL A 108 -18.79 16.24 1.79
N LYS A 109 -19.95 16.40 1.14
CA LYS A 109 -21.24 16.06 1.74
C LYS A 109 -21.56 14.61 1.46
N ILE A 110 -22.02 13.89 2.50
CA ILE A 110 -22.44 12.50 2.44
C ILE A 110 -23.85 12.38 2.99
N GLU A 111 -24.82 12.00 2.18
CA GLU A 111 -26.22 11.92 2.60
C GLU A 111 -26.49 10.65 3.40
N LYS A 112 -26.05 9.52 2.89
CA LYS A 112 -26.29 8.20 3.52
C LYS A 112 -25.05 7.34 3.36
N ILE A 113 -24.73 6.59 4.42
CA ILE A 113 -23.65 5.59 4.39
C ILE A 113 -24.19 4.23 4.79
N GLU A 114 -23.54 3.21 4.28
CA GLU A 114 -23.63 1.83 4.72
C GLU A 114 -22.29 1.44 5.32
N ILE A 115 -22.28 1.12 6.60
CA ILE A 115 -21.07 0.65 7.29
C ILE A 115 -21.07 -0.86 7.23
N LEU A 116 -20.06 -1.42 6.59
CA LEU A 116 -19.86 -2.86 6.49
C LEU A 116 -18.99 -3.40 7.64
N GLY A 117 -18.51 -2.50 8.51
CA GLY A 117 -17.67 -2.83 9.65
C GLY A 117 -16.30 -3.37 9.22
N GLU A 118 -15.74 -4.21 10.07
CA GLU A 118 -14.54 -4.95 9.75
C GLU A 118 -14.83 -5.93 8.60
N LYS A 119 -14.11 -5.78 7.50
CA LYS A 119 -14.31 -6.63 6.34
C LYS A 119 -13.01 -7.31 5.95
N SER A 120 -13.01 -8.63 6.02
CA SER A 120 -11.92 -9.43 5.46
C SER A 120 -12.16 -9.65 3.97
N LEU A 121 -11.22 -9.25 3.16
CA LEU A 121 -11.23 -9.40 1.71
C LEU A 121 -10.01 -10.23 1.28
N GLY A 122 -10.22 -11.13 0.34
CA GLY A 122 -9.16 -11.92 -0.28
C GLY A 122 -9.61 -12.34 -1.68
N ILE A 123 -8.65 -12.50 -2.58
CA ILE A 123 -8.92 -12.92 -3.97
C ILE A 123 -9.03 -14.45 -4.02
N ASP A 124 -8.16 -15.14 -3.29
CA ASP A 124 -8.13 -16.61 -3.15
C ASP A 124 -7.40 -17.00 -1.85
N THR A 125 -7.21 -18.33 -1.62
CA THR A 125 -6.55 -18.85 -0.42
C THR A 125 -5.04 -18.66 -0.41
N GLU A 126 -4.43 -18.32 -1.53
CA GLU A 126 -2.98 -18.13 -1.69
C GLU A 126 -2.59 -16.65 -1.67
N SER A 127 -3.51 -15.74 -1.99
CA SER A 127 -3.28 -14.30 -1.95
C SER A 127 -3.29 -13.77 -0.51
N LYS A 128 -2.52 -12.69 -0.29
CA LYS A 128 -2.55 -11.98 0.98
C LYS A 128 -3.91 -11.32 1.17
N GLY A 129 -4.76 -11.90 2.02
CA GLY A 129 -5.99 -11.26 2.46
C GLY A 129 -5.72 -9.96 3.19
N ILE A 130 -6.69 -9.05 3.15
CA ILE A 130 -6.69 -7.81 3.94
C ILE A 130 -7.86 -7.83 4.91
N ARG A 131 -7.70 -7.09 5.99
CA ARG A 131 -8.76 -6.78 6.92
C ARG A 131 -8.87 -5.27 6.98
N LEU A 132 -9.99 -4.75 6.51
CA LEU A 132 -10.31 -3.33 6.56
C LEU A 132 -10.91 -3.01 7.92
N ASP A 133 -10.43 -1.95 8.57
CA ASP A 133 -10.91 -1.58 9.90
C ASP A 133 -12.35 -1.05 9.83
N VAL A 134 -12.59 -0.02 9.03
CA VAL A 134 -13.95 0.55 8.86
C VAL A 134 -14.23 0.73 7.38
N TYR A 135 -14.93 -0.24 6.79
CA TYR A 135 -15.33 -0.20 5.40
C TYR A 135 -16.72 0.40 5.23
N VAL A 136 -16.81 1.45 4.44
CA VAL A 136 -18.02 2.26 4.29
C VAL A 136 -18.34 2.44 2.81
N LYS A 137 -19.61 2.44 2.47
CA LYS A 137 -20.11 2.75 1.11
C LYS A 137 -21.15 3.86 1.16
N ASP A 138 -21.10 4.74 0.17
CA ASP A 138 -22.22 5.59 -0.18
C ASP A 138 -22.71 5.25 -1.63
N GLU A 139 -23.57 6.07 -2.18
CA GLU A 139 -24.13 5.83 -3.51
C GLU A 139 -23.04 5.72 -4.59
N ASN A 140 -22.02 6.59 -4.55
CA ASN A 140 -21.04 6.76 -5.62
C ASN A 140 -19.59 6.48 -5.18
N ARG A 141 -19.38 6.26 -3.88
CA ARG A 141 -18.03 6.15 -3.29
C ARG A 141 -17.90 4.96 -2.36
N THR A 142 -16.67 4.53 -2.19
CA THR A 142 -16.27 3.55 -1.15
C THR A 142 -15.11 4.11 -0.35
N PHE A 143 -15.13 3.84 0.96
CA PHE A 143 -14.15 4.35 1.89
C PHE A 143 -13.63 3.20 2.75
N ASP A 144 -12.33 3.14 2.90
CA ASP A 144 -11.66 2.35 3.92
C ASP A 144 -10.96 3.32 4.88
N VAL A 145 -11.28 3.24 6.17
CA VAL A 145 -10.72 4.14 7.19
C VAL A 145 -9.95 3.33 8.21
N GLU A 146 -8.67 3.59 8.27
CA GLU A 146 -7.69 2.86 9.07
C GLU A 146 -7.06 3.75 10.14
N MET A 147 -7.03 3.30 11.40
CA MET A 147 -6.28 3.96 12.47
C MET A 147 -4.84 3.39 12.51
N GLN A 148 -3.86 4.22 12.16
CA GLN A 148 -2.46 3.81 12.06
C GLN A 148 -1.61 4.37 13.19
N VAL A 149 -1.43 3.59 14.25
CA VAL A 149 -0.69 3.98 15.46
C VAL A 149 0.83 3.94 15.26
N LYS A 150 1.31 2.96 14.49
CA LYS A 150 2.75 2.73 14.26
C LYS A 150 3.09 2.92 12.79
N ASP A 151 4.21 3.61 12.53
CA ASP A 151 4.79 3.62 11.19
C ASP A 151 5.48 2.27 10.93
N THR A 152 4.96 1.54 9.94
CA THR A 152 5.52 0.25 9.51
C THR A 152 6.43 0.39 8.29
N GLY A 153 6.53 1.60 7.73
CA GLY A 153 7.27 1.86 6.49
C GLY A 153 6.63 1.29 5.21
N GLU A 154 5.42 0.70 5.32
CA GLU A 154 4.76 -0.02 4.20
C GLU A 154 3.40 0.61 3.83
N LEU A 155 3.04 1.75 4.40
CA LEU A 155 1.72 2.34 4.18
C LEU A 155 1.44 2.72 2.72
N PRO A 156 2.41 3.21 1.94
CA PRO A 156 2.18 3.48 0.51
C PRO A 156 1.81 2.19 -0.25
N GLU A 157 2.51 1.09 -0.03
CA GLU A 157 2.23 -0.20 -0.66
C GLU A 157 0.92 -0.79 -0.16
N ARG A 158 0.63 -0.70 1.15
CA ARG A 158 -0.65 -1.11 1.74
C ARG A 158 -1.79 -0.35 1.11
N SER A 159 -1.69 0.96 0.99
CA SER A 159 -2.75 1.79 0.39
C SER A 159 -3.08 1.36 -1.05
N ARG A 160 -2.05 1.05 -1.84
CA ARG A 160 -2.21 0.53 -3.20
C ARG A 160 -2.87 -0.86 -3.20
N TYR A 161 -2.43 -1.74 -2.32
CA TYR A 161 -2.95 -3.10 -2.24
C TYR A 161 -4.41 -3.11 -1.78
N TYR A 162 -4.75 -2.33 -0.75
CA TYR A 162 -6.11 -2.18 -0.25
C TYR A 162 -7.05 -1.65 -1.33
N GLN A 163 -6.63 -0.63 -2.06
CA GLN A 163 -7.36 -0.09 -3.20
C GLN A 163 -7.70 -1.17 -4.24
N GLY A 164 -6.71 -1.96 -4.65
CA GLY A 164 -6.92 -3.02 -5.65
C GLY A 164 -7.88 -4.11 -5.16
N VAL A 165 -7.79 -4.51 -3.89
CA VAL A 165 -8.71 -5.51 -3.32
C VAL A 165 -10.12 -4.96 -3.17
N MET A 166 -10.29 -3.68 -2.80
CA MET A 166 -11.59 -3.01 -2.77
C MET A 166 -12.23 -2.97 -4.17
N ASP A 167 -11.45 -2.70 -5.21
CA ASP A 167 -11.92 -2.67 -6.60
C ASP A 167 -12.38 -4.05 -7.07
N VAL A 168 -11.65 -5.11 -6.72
CA VAL A 168 -12.04 -6.50 -7.01
C VAL A 168 -13.33 -6.90 -6.28
N ASP A 169 -13.50 -6.48 -5.02
CA ASP A 169 -14.74 -6.72 -4.24
C ASP A 169 -15.95 -5.98 -4.85
N MET A 170 -15.71 -4.84 -5.44
CA MET A 170 -16.76 -3.95 -5.94
C MET A 170 -17.29 -4.37 -7.31
N LEU A 171 -16.42 -4.80 -8.22
CA LEU A 171 -16.74 -5.07 -9.62
C LEU A 171 -16.99 -6.57 -9.83
N LYS A 172 -18.16 -6.91 -10.33
CA LYS A 172 -18.51 -8.30 -10.62
C LYS A 172 -18.15 -8.69 -12.06
N SER A 173 -17.99 -9.99 -12.28
CA SER A 173 -17.74 -10.52 -13.63
C SER A 173 -18.81 -10.05 -14.63
N GLY A 174 -18.38 -9.52 -15.76
CA GLY A 174 -19.25 -9.00 -16.81
C GLY A 174 -19.66 -7.54 -16.65
N GLU A 175 -19.39 -6.91 -15.51
CA GLU A 175 -19.63 -5.48 -15.35
C GLU A 175 -18.55 -4.64 -16.05
N PRO A 176 -18.90 -3.50 -16.64
CA PRO A 176 -17.94 -2.63 -17.28
C PRO A 176 -17.08 -1.90 -16.24
N TYR A 177 -15.79 -1.69 -16.48
CA TYR A 177 -14.87 -1.01 -15.56
C TYR A 177 -15.33 0.39 -15.12
N ARG A 178 -16.15 1.08 -15.93
CA ARG A 178 -16.77 2.37 -15.55
C ARG A 178 -17.74 2.27 -14.37
N ALA A 179 -18.19 1.05 -14.02
CA ALA A 179 -19.04 0.82 -12.84
C ALA A 179 -18.27 0.89 -11.52
N LEU A 180 -16.93 0.87 -11.56
CA LEU A 180 -16.12 1.15 -10.37
C LEU A 180 -16.50 2.52 -9.80
N LYS A 181 -16.78 2.56 -8.52
CA LYS A 181 -17.06 3.80 -7.79
C LYS A 181 -15.76 4.56 -7.49
N GLU A 182 -15.90 5.81 -7.08
CA GLU A 182 -14.78 6.54 -6.49
C GLU A 182 -14.35 5.85 -5.18
N SER A 183 -13.06 5.62 -5.01
CA SER A 183 -12.53 4.79 -3.95
C SER A 183 -11.48 5.55 -3.15
N HIS A 184 -11.66 5.58 -1.83
CA HIS A 184 -10.81 6.29 -0.89
C HIS A 184 -10.21 5.31 0.12
N VAL A 185 -8.88 5.24 0.20
CA VAL A 185 -8.16 4.59 1.30
C VAL A 185 -7.63 5.69 2.20
N ILE A 186 -8.05 5.70 3.46
CA ILE A 186 -7.84 6.77 4.43
C ILE A 186 -7.07 6.21 5.63
N PHE A 187 -5.85 6.68 5.83
CA PHE A 187 -5.07 6.39 7.04
C PHE A 187 -5.08 7.60 7.97
N ILE A 188 -5.50 7.39 9.23
CA ILE A 188 -5.36 8.36 10.31
C ILE A 188 -4.10 7.98 11.08
N CYS A 189 -3.03 8.76 10.93
CA CYS A 189 -1.68 8.44 11.38
C CYS A 189 -1.31 9.26 12.62
N LEU A 190 -0.77 8.62 13.65
CA LEU A 190 -0.19 9.34 14.80
C LEU A 190 1.21 9.90 14.51
N LYS A 191 1.77 9.63 13.33
CA LYS A 191 3.08 10.13 12.88
C LYS A 191 3.03 10.52 11.43
N ASP A 192 3.69 11.62 11.08
CA ASP A 192 3.90 12.04 9.70
C ASP A 192 4.92 11.12 9.02
N ILE A 193 4.42 10.15 8.27
CA ILE A 193 5.24 9.16 7.54
C ILE A 193 6.02 9.77 6.38
N PHE A 194 5.56 10.91 5.84
CA PHE A 194 6.22 11.62 4.72
C PHE A 194 7.20 12.69 5.21
N LYS A 195 7.15 13.05 6.50
CA LYS A 195 8.06 14.02 7.14
C LYS A 195 8.11 15.38 6.44
N GLN A 196 6.98 15.83 5.89
CA GLN A 196 6.86 17.13 5.23
C GLN A 196 6.09 18.15 6.07
N GLY A 197 5.60 17.75 7.25
CA GLY A 197 4.91 18.63 8.19
C GLY A 197 3.50 19.03 7.77
N LEU A 198 2.87 18.29 6.85
CA LEU A 198 1.48 18.53 6.48
C LEU A 198 0.55 17.70 7.39
N ALA A 199 -0.57 18.30 7.78
CA ALA A 199 -1.62 17.59 8.52
C ALA A 199 -2.44 16.63 7.63
N HIS A 200 -2.38 16.81 6.31
CA HIS A 200 -3.12 16.00 5.35
C HIS A 200 -2.35 15.87 4.03
N TYR A 201 -2.22 14.64 3.56
CA TYR A 201 -1.68 14.31 2.25
C TYR A 201 -2.73 13.59 1.44
N THR A 202 -2.99 14.04 0.22
CA THR A 202 -3.85 13.37 -0.75
C THR A 202 -3.03 12.97 -1.97
N PHE A 203 -3.13 11.71 -2.36
CA PHE A 203 -2.48 11.17 -3.54
C PHE A 203 -3.53 10.73 -4.57
N GLU A 204 -3.30 11.16 -5.80
CA GLU A 204 -4.04 10.73 -6.99
C GLU A 204 -3.07 10.44 -8.14
N ASN A 205 -3.53 9.78 -9.19
CA ASN A 205 -2.69 9.45 -10.32
C ASN A 205 -2.60 10.62 -11.31
N LEU A 206 -1.38 11.09 -11.56
CA LEU A 206 -1.07 12.21 -12.43
C LEU A 206 -0.15 11.78 -13.57
N CYS A 207 -0.22 12.47 -14.71
CA CYS A 207 0.71 12.30 -15.81
C CYS A 207 2.11 12.82 -15.41
N VAL A 208 3.12 11.97 -15.44
CA VAL A 208 4.50 12.33 -15.06
C VAL A 208 5.05 13.47 -15.94
N GLN A 209 4.73 13.45 -17.25
CA GLN A 209 5.21 14.45 -18.20
C GLN A 209 4.48 15.80 -18.06
N ASN A 210 3.28 15.79 -17.50
CA ASN A 210 2.51 17.00 -17.22
C ASN A 210 1.60 16.78 -16.01
N PRO A 211 2.04 17.13 -14.79
CA PRO A 211 1.28 16.92 -13.55
C PRO A 211 -0.07 17.65 -13.45
N LYS A 212 -0.39 18.52 -14.40
CA LYS A 212 -1.72 19.14 -14.50
C LYS A 212 -2.79 18.22 -15.09
N ILE A 213 -2.36 17.11 -15.71
CA ILE A 213 -3.26 16.10 -16.28
C ILE A 213 -3.49 15.02 -15.24
N ARG A 214 -4.71 14.90 -14.76
CA ARG A 214 -5.16 13.82 -13.86
C ARG A 214 -5.54 12.59 -14.69
N LEU A 215 -5.22 11.39 -14.22
CA LEU A 215 -5.68 10.16 -14.87
C LEU A 215 -7.21 10.04 -14.81
N GLY A 216 -7.81 10.51 -13.72
CA GLY A 216 -9.26 10.51 -13.54
C GLY A 216 -9.85 9.12 -13.24
N ASP A 217 -9.05 8.22 -12.71
CA ASP A 217 -9.42 6.86 -12.33
C ASP A 217 -10.22 6.78 -11.03
N ARG A 218 -10.46 7.92 -10.37
CA ARG A 218 -11.24 8.04 -9.14
C ARG A 218 -10.69 7.19 -7.98
N SER A 219 -9.37 7.03 -7.93
CA SER A 219 -8.64 6.29 -6.90
C SER A 219 -7.82 7.26 -6.06
N LEU A 220 -8.23 7.48 -4.81
CA LEU A 220 -7.59 8.45 -3.92
C LEU A 220 -7.07 7.78 -2.65
N LYS A 221 -5.92 8.26 -2.19
CA LYS A 221 -5.32 7.82 -0.92
C LYS A 221 -5.07 9.04 -0.05
N HIS A 222 -5.52 8.96 1.19
CA HIS A 222 -5.42 10.05 2.15
C HIS A 222 -4.63 9.61 3.37
N PHE A 223 -3.76 10.49 3.85
CA PHE A 223 -3.02 10.28 5.09
C PHE A 223 -3.22 11.53 5.96
N PHE A 224 -3.96 11.38 7.04
CA PHE A 224 -4.19 12.45 8.02
C PHE A 224 -3.24 12.24 9.19
N VAL A 225 -2.54 13.30 9.61
CA VAL A 225 -1.62 13.30 10.76
C VAL A 225 -2.30 14.00 11.93
N VAL A 226 -2.45 13.28 13.06
CA VAL A 226 -3.18 13.73 14.25
C VAL A 226 -2.29 13.71 15.50
#